data_fe04daeaf8679b937bd27de3d6bf009f
#
_entry.id   fe04daeaf8679b937bd27de3d6bf009f
#
_cell.length_a   1.000
_cell.length_b   1.000
_cell.length_c   1.000
_cell.angle_alpha   90.00
_cell.angle_beta   90.00
_cell.angle_gamma   90.00
#
_symmetry.space_group_name_H-M   'P 1'
#
loop_
_entity.id
_entity.type
_entity.pdbx_description
1 polymer ?
#
loop_
_entity_poly.entity_id
_entity_poly.type
_entity_poly.pdbx_seq_one_letter_code
_entity_poly.pdbx_strand_id
1 'polypeptide(L)'
;MAEEILLNENLLVNDNIPIDKPEPLPFPFNQRTFCRYEPIEKRIEEVRVLVVDDLLRDEGDISEVAVKEWGRYVKSNLQREREISVLALDNIRNNIARLVKRPEIRTTHYSETSEAEQEFRPDAIVLSGTLRDFDYYNPDQLERFGEFIRSTQTPVLGICGGHQLVGMSFGAHIITLDNFEQHERREGRPVEYQYRFIRITDPEDAIFKGVQDKESGVWQDYTTEANILRVWQNHGLQLDRIPEGFKLLATAYLCRNQMMVKRSDGQLIYTVQFHLEKSFEDWDKRRATRWEHPNESRDGRIIFENFLLESLKAKVS
;
A
#
# COMPACT_ATOMS: atom_id res chain seq x y z
N MET A 1 24.39 2.80 -9.68
CA MET A 1 24.40 2.74 -8.20
C MET A 1 23.12 2.23 -7.56
N ALA A 2 21.95 2.28 -8.25
CA ALA A 2 20.75 1.59 -7.77
C ALA A 2 20.83 0.03 -7.86
N GLU A 3 21.77 -0.50 -8.63
CA GLU A 3 22.01 -1.95 -8.73
C GLU A 3 22.76 -2.53 -7.53
N GLU A 4 23.55 -1.74 -6.81
CA GLU A 4 24.31 -2.24 -5.66
C GLU A 4 23.47 -2.51 -4.42
N ILE A 5 22.30 -1.87 -4.28
CA ILE A 5 21.42 -2.12 -3.13
C ILE A 5 20.66 -3.46 -3.26
N LEU A 6 20.52 -3.97 -4.50
CA LEU A 6 19.89 -5.26 -4.76
C LEU A 6 20.89 -6.43 -4.82
N LEU A 7 22.18 -6.17 -4.93
CA LEU A 7 23.22 -7.21 -5.09
C LEU A 7 23.95 -7.57 -3.80
N ASN A 8 23.72 -6.86 -2.71
CA ASN A 8 24.35 -7.18 -1.42
C ASN A 8 23.62 -8.29 -0.64
N GLU A 9 22.67 -8.98 -1.25
CA GLU A 9 22.03 -10.18 -0.65
C GLU A 9 22.88 -11.47 -0.81
N ASN A 10 24.05 -11.40 -1.47
CA ASN A 10 25.05 -12.48 -1.51
C ASN A 10 26.08 -12.42 -0.37
N LEU A 11 25.71 -11.88 0.79
CA LEU A 11 26.50 -12.06 2.00
C LEU A 11 26.38 -13.51 2.45
N LEU A 12 27.24 -14.34 1.82
CA LEU A 12 27.90 -15.49 2.38
C LEU A 12 27.10 -16.23 3.48
N VAL A 13 26.18 -17.06 3.07
CA VAL A 13 25.88 -18.24 3.85
C VAL A 13 27.14 -19.08 3.77
N ASN A 14 27.95 -19.03 4.82
CA ASN A 14 29.07 -19.91 4.98
C ASN A 14 28.49 -21.29 5.32
N ASP A 15 28.32 -22.15 4.31
CA ASP A 15 27.72 -23.49 4.41
C ASP A 15 28.47 -24.45 5.33
N ASN A 16 29.53 -23.99 6.00
CA ASN A 16 30.39 -24.79 6.89
C ASN A 16 30.29 -24.42 8.38
N ILE A 17 29.31 -23.59 8.78
CA ILE A 17 29.03 -23.45 10.20
C ILE A 17 28.14 -24.64 10.57
N PRO A 18 28.59 -25.58 11.46
CA PRO A 18 27.72 -26.61 12.00
C PRO A 18 26.51 -25.89 12.59
N ILE A 19 25.33 -26.16 12.04
CA ILE A 19 24.08 -25.71 12.67
C ILE A 19 23.93 -26.62 13.89
N ASP A 20 24.64 -26.29 14.97
CA ASP A 20 24.26 -26.77 16.28
C ASP A 20 22.78 -26.43 16.44
N LYS A 21 21.98 -27.47 16.70
CA LYS A 21 20.55 -27.26 16.97
C LYS A 21 20.47 -26.15 18.01
N PRO A 22 19.89 -24.98 17.69
CA PRO A 22 19.88 -23.88 18.63
C PRO A 22 19.30 -24.42 19.92
N GLU A 23 19.99 -24.22 21.05
CA GLU A 23 19.41 -24.48 22.35
C GLU A 23 18.03 -23.82 22.39
N PRO A 24 16.98 -24.51 22.89
CA PRO A 24 15.67 -23.92 22.95
C PRO A 24 15.80 -22.60 23.69
N LEU A 25 15.55 -21.51 23.00
CA LEU A 25 15.57 -20.17 23.61
C LEU A 25 14.71 -20.23 24.87
N PRO A 26 15.13 -19.59 25.98
CA PRO A 26 14.42 -19.65 27.26
C PRO A 26 13.01 -19.06 27.21
N PHE A 27 12.64 -18.48 26.07
CA PHE A 27 11.28 -18.02 25.78
C PHE A 27 10.62 -18.96 24.80
N PRO A 28 9.43 -19.50 25.11
CA PRO A 28 8.70 -20.35 24.19
C PRO A 28 8.11 -19.51 23.04
N PHE A 29 8.95 -19.05 22.09
CA PHE A 29 8.52 -18.35 20.88
C PHE A 29 7.40 -19.12 20.15
N ASN A 30 7.44 -20.45 20.22
CA ASN A 30 6.46 -21.33 19.59
C ASN A 30 5.06 -21.28 20.23
N GLN A 31 4.91 -20.65 21.39
CA GLN A 31 3.64 -20.53 22.10
C GLN A 31 3.03 -19.13 22.00
N ARG A 32 3.73 -18.18 21.38
CA ARG A 32 3.22 -16.83 21.20
C ARG A 32 2.14 -16.82 20.14
N THR A 33 1.01 -16.19 20.41
CA THR A 33 -0.16 -16.11 19.54
C THR A 33 0.16 -15.44 18.20
N PHE A 34 1.05 -14.46 18.16
CA PHE A 34 1.44 -13.81 16.93
C PHE A 34 2.27 -14.68 15.98
N CYS A 35 2.84 -15.79 16.44
CA CYS A 35 3.52 -16.78 15.61
C CYS A 35 2.56 -17.83 15.04
N ARG A 36 1.28 -17.80 15.38
CA ARG A 36 0.29 -18.73 14.88
C ARG A 36 -0.41 -18.13 13.67
N TYR A 37 -0.45 -18.91 12.58
CA TYR A 37 -1.29 -18.56 11.45
C TYR A 37 -2.76 -18.81 11.83
N GLU A 38 -3.55 -17.74 11.82
CA GLU A 38 -4.99 -17.83 12.01
C GLU A 38 -5.66 -17.81 10.65
N PRO A 39 -6.49 -18.83 10.32
CA PRO A 39 -7.27 -18.82 9.10
C PRO A 39 -8.12 -17.54 9.02
N ILE A 40 -8.14 -16.91 7.86
CA ILE A 40 -8.97 -15.73 7.63
C ILE A 40 -10.40 -16.18 7.37
N GLU A 41 -11.32 -15.77 8.23
CA GLU A 41 -12.74 -15.95 7.99
C GLU A 41 -13.22 -14.95 6.94
N LYS A 42 -13.82 -15.43 5.84
CA LYS A 42 -14.40 -14.59 4.81
C LYS A 42 -15.75 -14.08 5.24
N ARG A 43 -15.82 -12.85 5.72
CA ARG A 43 -17.05 -12.23 6.21
C ARG A 43 -17.86 -11.51 5.13
N ILE A 44 -17.22 -11.19 4.00
CA ILE A 44 -17.86 -10.52 2.87
C ILE A 44 -18.35 -11.58 1.88
N GLU A 45 -19.64 -11.55 1.55
CA GLU A 45 -20.22 -12.53 0.63
C GLU A 45 -19.83 -12.25 -0.81
N GLU A 46 -20.11 -11.03 -1.28
CA GLU A 46 -19.84 -10.58 -2.64
C GLU A 46 -19.34 -9.15 -2.65
N VAL A 47 -18.45 -8.81 -3.56
CA VAL A 47 -18.05 -7.44 -3.86
C VAL A 47 -17.44 -7.37 -5.27
N ARG A 48 -17.74 -6.28 -5.97
CA ARG A 48 -17.14 -5.94 -7.27
C ARG A 48 -16.07 -4.89 -7.05
N VAL A 49 -14.82 -5.21 -7.34
CA VAL A 49 -13.68 -4.32 -7.11
C VAL A 49 -12.97 -4.02 -8.42
N LEU A 50 -12.85 -2.74 -8.74
CA LEU A 50 -11.98 -2.26 -9.80
C LEU A 50 -10.60 -1.97 -9.22
N VAL A 51 -9.59 -2.74 -9.63
CA VAL A 51 -8.20 -2.54 -9.23
C VAL A 51 -7.49 -1.74 -10.32
N VAL A 52 -6.96 -0.59 -9.94
CA VAL A 52 -6.29 0.33 -10.86
C VAL A 52 -4.78 0.12 -10.78
N ASP A 53 -4.18 -0.08 -11.94
CA ASP A 53 -2.73 -0.12 -12.13
C ASP A 53 -2.22 1.31 -12.31
N ASP A 54 -1.51 1.81 -11.30
CA ASP A 54 -0.94 3.16 -11.30
C ASP A 54 0.53 3.18 -11.79
N LEU A 55 1.04 2.08 -12.35
CA LEU A 55 2.40 2.00 -12.90
C LEU A 55 2.43 2.38 -14.39
N LEU A 56 3.61 2.78 -14.86
CA LEU A 56 3.82 3.18 -16.26
C LEU A 56 3.82 1.95 -17.17
N ARG A 57 2.99 1.95 -18.20
CA ARG A 57 2.80 0.81 -19.11
C ARG A 57 3.58 0.93 -20.41
N ASP A 58 3.54 2.12 -21.03
CA ASP A 58 4.15 2.37 -22.32
C ASP A 58 4.65 3.82 -22.48
N GLU A 59 5.16 4.12 -23.68
CA GLU A 59 5.75 5.44 -23.97
C GLU A 59 4.73 6.58 -23.91
N GLY A 60 3.42 6.32 -24.03
CA GLY A 60 2.36 7.31 -23.89
C GLY A 60 2.13 7.75 -22.44
N ASP A 61 2.54 6.93 -21.48
CA ASP A 61 2.35 7.19 -20.05
C ASP A 61 3.47 8.05 -19.45
N ILE A 62 4.59 8.25 -20.18
CA ILE A 62 5.75 8.95 -19.65
C ILE A 62 5.85 10.40 -20.11
N SER A 63 6.41 11.23 -19.25
CA SER A 63 6.71 12.65 -19.52
C SER A 63 7.98 12.84 -20.36
N GLU A 64 8.17 14.05 -20.85
CA GLU A 64 9.43 14.47 -21.49
C GLU A 64 10.62 14.38 -20.53
N VAL A 65 10.40 14.57 -19.23
CA VAL A 65 11.44 14.41 -18.19
C VAL A 65 11.92 12.96 -18.17
N ALA A 66 11.02 11.99 -18.14
CA ALA A 66 11.36 10.57 -18.19
C ALA A 66 12.11 10.22 -19.48
N VAL A 67 11.63 10.68 -20.62
CA VAL A 67 12.29 10.44 -21.92
C VAL A 67 13.72 10.97 -21.90
N LYS A 68 13.91 12.18 -21.39
CA LYS A 68 15.23 12.84 -21.30
C LYS A 68 16.19 12.13 -20.34
N GLU A 69 15.71 11.81 -19.14
CA GLU A 69 16.56 11.22 -18.09
C GLU A 69 16.85 9.72 -18.36
N TRP A 70 15.88 8.97 -18.85
CA TRP A 70 16.06 7.55 -19.15
C TRP A 70 16.78 7.31 -20.48
N GLY A 71 16.65 8.21 -21.46
CA GLY A 71 17.32 8.12 -22.74
C GLY A 71 17.15 6.74 -23.38
N ARG A 72 18.25 6.04 -23.66
CA ARG A 72 18.23 4.69 -24.27
C ARG A 72 17.60 3.61 -23.36
N TYR A 73 17.38 3.88 -22.11
CA TYR A 73 16.84 2.93 -21.14
C TYR A 73 15.30 3.01 -20.98
N VAL A 74 14.59 3.82 -21.77
CA VAL A 74 13.12 3.94 -21.71
C VAL A 74 12.46 2.56 -21.76
N LYS A 75 12.81 1.73 -22.76
CA LYS A 75 12.19 0.40 -22.93
C LYS A 75 12.45 -0.55 -21.75
N SER A 76 13.66 -0.55 -21.21
CA SER A 76 14.00 -1.39 -20.04
C SER A 76 13.33 -0.92 -18.75
N ASN A 77 13.19 0.39 -18.57
CA ASN A 77 12.45 0.94 -17.44
C ASN A 77 10.97 0.58 -17.52
N LEU A 78 10.33 0.76 -18.66
CA LEU A 78 8.94 0.36 -18.86
C LEU A 78 8.73 -1.15 -18.74
N GLN A 79 9.69 -1.97 -19.17
CA GLN A 79 9.63 -3.41 -18.95
C GLN A 79 9.61 -3.73 -17.44
N ARG A 80 10.47 -3.08 -16.65
CA ARG A 80 10.49 -3.24 -15.20
C ARG A 80 9.20 -2.77 -14.54
N GLU A 81 8.62 -1.66 -15.00
CA GLU A 81 7.30 -1.19 -14.54
C GLU A 81 6.25 -2.29 -14.71
N ARG A 82 6.13 -2.87 -15.91
CA ARG A 82 5.17 -3.96 -16.18
C ARG A 82 5.39 -5.20 -15.31
N GLU A 83 6.63 -5.57 -15.02
CA GLU A 83 6.95 -6.69 -14.14
C GLU A 83 6.51 -6.41 -12.70
N ILE A 84 6.71 -5.20 -12.22
CA ILE A 84 6.27 -4.78 -10.87
C ILE A 84 4.75 -4.64 -10.82
N SER A 85 4.11 -4.12 -11.88
CA SER A 85 2.65 -4.02 -11.99
C SER A 85 1.98 -5.37 -11.73
N VAL A 86 2.41 -6.43 -12.43
CA VAL A 86 1.87 -7.78 -12.21
C VAL A 86 1.92 -8.17 -10.73
N LEU A 87 3.04 -7.89 -10.06
CA LEU A 87 3.21 -8.23 -8.66
C LEU A 87 2.32 -7.42 -7.73
N ALA A 88 2.20 -6.10 -7.99
CA ALA A 88 1.38 -5.19 -7.20
C ALA A 88 -0.11 -5.56 -7.32
N LEU A 89 -0.58 -5.77 -8.54
CA LEU A 89 -1.96 -6.18 -8.81
C LEU A 89 -2.30 -7.55 -8.21
N ASP A 90 -1.39 -8.53 -8.33
CA ASP A 90 -1.59 -9.85 -7.74
C ASP A 90 -1.67 -9.80 -6.22
N ASN A 91 -0.87 -8.97 -5.56
CA ASN A 91 -0.97 -8.78 -4.11
C ASN A 91 -2.35 -8.25 -3.70
N ILE A 92 -2.86 -7.23 -4.39
CA ILE A 92 -4.20 -6.66 -4.12
C ILE A 92 -5.29 -7.71 -4.38
N ARG A 93 -5.27 -8.35 -5.54
CA ARG A 93 -6.25 -9.37 -5.95
C ARG A 93 -6.29 -10.55 -4.98
N ASN A 94 -5.11 -11.05 -4.59
CA ASN A 94 -5.00 -12.17 -3.65
C ASN A 94 -5.57 -11.80 -2.27
N ASN A 95 -5.34 -10.58 -1.79
CA ASN A 95 -5.92 -10.13 -0.53
C ASN A 95 -7.44 -10.01 -0.61
N ILE A 96 -8.00 -9.45 -1.68
CA ILE A 96 -9.45 -9.42 -1.90
C ILE A 96 -10.02 -10.84 -1.91
N ALA A 97 -9.39 -11.77 -2.64
CA ALA A 97 -9.82 -13.16 -2.72
C ALA A 97 -9.76 -13.91 -1.37
N ARG A 98 -8.91 -13.49 -0.44
CA ARG A 98 -8.87 -14.03 0.94
C ARG A 98 -9.97 -13.49 1.83
N LEU A 99 -10.44 -12.26 1.60
CA LEU A 99 -11.42 -11.57 2.43
C LEU A 99 -12.86 -11.83 1.99
N VAL A 100 -13.06 -12.14 0.72
CA VAL A 100 -14.39 -12.21 0.06
C VAL A 100 -14.64 -13.62 -0.44
N LYS A 101 -15.87 -14.12 -0.27
CA LYS A 101 -16.27 -15.46 -0.75
C LYS A 101 -16.39 -15.50 -2.26
N ARG A 102 -17.07 -14.53 -2.85
CA ARG A 102 -17.29 -14.41 -4.29
C ARG A 102 -16.88 -13.03 -4.79
N PRO A 103 -15.56 -12.75 -4.90
CA PRO A 103 -15.08 -11.47 -5.43
C PRO A 103 -15.20 -11.44 -6.95
N GLU A 104 -15.71 -10.35 -7.49
CA GLU A 104 -15.59 -10.01 -8.91
C GLU A 104 -14.55 -8.90 -9.04
N ILE A 105 -13.42 -9.19 -9.68
CA ILE A 105 -12.27 -8.28 -9.75
C ILE A 105 -11.96 -7.99 -11.22
N ARG A 106 -12.02 -6.71 -11.58
CA ARG A 106 -11.51 -6.20 -12.86
C ARG A 106 -10.26 -5.36 -12.61
N THR A 107 -9.28 -5.44 -13.49
CA THR A 107 -8.10 -4.58 -13.48
C THR A 107 -8.15 -3.62 -14.66
N THR A 108 -7.69 -2.39 -14.44
CA THR A 108 -7.57 -1.36 -15.48
C THR A 108 -6.31 -0.54 -15.23
N HIS A 109 -5.84 0.17 -16.23
CA HIS A 109 -4.77 1.16 -16.07
C HIS A 109 -5.35 2.52 -15.66
N TYR A 110 -4.59 3.35 -14.94
CA TYR A 110 -5.08 4.64 -14.42
C TYR A 110 -5.61 5.57 -15.55
N SER A 111 -5.05 5.49 -16.75
CA SER A 111 -5.52 6.28 -17.91
C SER A 111 -6.87 5.86 -18.48
N GLU A 112 -7.40 4.70 -18.08
CA GLU A 112 -8.65 4.09 -18.58
C GLU A 112 -9.70 3.90 -17.47
N THR A 113 -9.46 4.50 -16.29
CA THR A 113 -10.27 4.21 -15.08
C THR A 113 -11.71 4.68 -15.21
N SER A 114 -11.96 5.84 -15.84
CA SER A 114 -13.31 6.39 -16.03
C SER A 114 -14.20 5.48 -16.86
N GLU A 115 -13.70 4.99 -17.98
CA GLU A 115 -14.41 4.06 -18.87
C GLU A 115 -14.64 2.72 -18.16
N ALA A 116 -13.60 2.22 -17.49
CA ALA A 116 -13.69 0.95 -16.75
C ALA A 116 -14.72 1.02 -15.61
N GLU A 117 -14.80 2.14 -14.87
CA GLU A 117 -15.81 2.33 -13.84
C GLU A 117 -17.23 2.30 -14.41
N GLN A 118 -17.47 3.03 -15.49
CA GLN A 118 -18.80 3.10 -16.14
C GLN A 118 -19.27 1.73 -16.65
N GLU A 119 -18.37 0.96 -17.25
CA GLU A 119 -18.69 -0.38 -17.77
C GLU A 119 -18.87 -1.40 -16.66
N PHE A 120 -17.97 -1.42 -15.70
CA PHE A 120 -17.90 -2.45 -14.67
C PHE A 120 -18.82 -2.17 -13.49
N ARG A 121 -19.12 -0.90 -13.18
CA ARG A 121 -19.93 -0.45 -12.04
C ARG A 121 -19.49 -1.10 -10.73
N PRO A 122 -18.26 -0.86 -10.28
CA PRO A 122 -17.71 -1.49 -9.09
C PRO A 122 -18.41 -1.02 -7.81
N ASP A 123 -18.28 -1.80 -6.75
CA ASP A 123 -18.65 -1.41 -5.39
C ASP A 123 -17.52 -0.66 -4.69
N ALA A 124 -16.28 -0.88 -5.16
CA ALA A 124 -15.09 -0.23 -4.65
C ALA A 124 -14.01 -0.12 -5.73
N ILE A 125 -13.18 0.92 -5.65
CA ILE A 125 -11.98 1.12 -6.46
C ILE A 125 -10.76 1.02 -5.55
N VAL A 126 -9.73 0.28 -5.97
CA VAL A 126 -8.46 0.17 -5.25
C VAL A 126 -7.34 0.60 -6.19
N LEU A 127 -6.64 1.70 -5.82
CA LEU A 127 -5.49 2.22 -6.54
C LEU A 127 -4.22 1.55 -6.01
N SER A 128 -3.36 1.08 -6.90
CA SER A 128 -2.11 0.41 -6.55
C SER A 128 -1.03 1.39 -6.07
N GLY A 129 0.13 0.87 -5.70
CA GLY A 129 1.34 1.67 -5.53
C GLY A 129 1.98 2.04 -6.86
N THR A 130 2.93 2.97 -6.82
CA THR A 130 3.77 3.39 -7.95
C THR A 130 5.24 3.03 -7.71
N LEU A 131 6.03 2.96 -8.76
CA LEU A 131 7.48 2.69 -8.65
C LEU A 131 8.33 3.96 -8.87
N ARG A 132 7.83 4.90 -9.65
CA ARG A 132 8.56 6.08 -10.08
C ARG A 132 8.03 7.37 -9.47
N ASP A 133 8.86 8.40 -9.53
CA ASP A 133 8.50 9.77 -9.20
C ASP A 133 7.45 10.29 -10.19
N PHE A 134 6.54 11.14 -9.72
CA PHE A 134 5.38 11.55 -10.51
C PHE A 134 5.70 12.52 -11.66
N ASP A 135 6.83 13.18 -11.64
CA ASP A 135 7.30 13.98 -12.75
C ASP A 135 7.75 13.13 -13.97
N TYR A 136 7.84 11.81 -13.82
CA TYR A 136 8.02 10.88 -14.93
C TYR A 136 6.71 10.49 -15.62
N TYR A 137 5.57 10.79 -15.01
CA TYR A 137 4.25 10.49 -15.56
C TYR A 137 3.81 11.55 -16.57
N ASN A 138 3.02 11.14 -17.56
CA ASN A 138 2.40 12.05 -18.50
C ASN A 138 1.44 13.00 -17.75
N PRO A 139 1.69 14.33 -17.77
CA PRO A 139 0.92 15.28 -16.98
C PRO A 139 -0.56 15.35 -17.39
N ASP A 140 -0.86 15.19 -18.69
CA ASP A 140 -2.24 15.23 -19.18
C ASP A 140 -3.04 13.99 -18.72
N GLN A 141 -2.38 12.85 -18.59
CA GLN A 141 -3.03 11.64 -18.06
C GLN A 141 -3.24 11.78 -16.54
N LEU A 142 -2.27 12.33 -15.81
CA LEU A 142 -2.41 12.61 -14.38
C LEU A 142 -3.56 13.58 -14.10
N GLU A 143 -3.71 14.64 -14.91
CA GLU A 143 -4.81 15.59 -14.73
C GLU A 143 -6.18 14.94 -14.98
N ARG A 144 -6.33 14.18 -16.07
CA ARG A 144 -7.59 13.43 -16.32
C ARG A 144 -7.91 12.43 -15.21
N PHE A 145 -6.89 11.73 -14.71
CA PHE A 145 -7.07 10.85 -13.56
C PHE A 145 -7.47 11.63 -12.30
N GLY A 146 -6.86 12.79 -12.06
CA GLY A 146 -7.23 13.69 -10.98
C GLY A 146 -8.69 14.17 -11.08
N GLU A 147 -9.16 14.52 -12.27
CA GLU A 147 -10.57 14.87 -12.52
C GLU A 147 -11.51 13.70 -12.19
N PHE A 148 -11.13 12.50 -12.61
CA PHE A 148 -11.86 11.27 -12.27
C PHE A 148 -11.95 11.08 -10.75
N ILE A 149 -10.84 11.15 -10.02
CA ILE A 149 -10.80 10.99 -8.55
C ILE A 149 -11.65 12.07 -7.84
N ARG A 150 -11.65 13.30 -8.34
CA ARG A 150 -12.47 14.38 -7.77
C ARG A 150 -13.98 14.20 -8.03
N SER A 151 -14.37 13.43 -9.03
CA SER A 151 -15.77 13.30 -9.46
C SER A 151 -16.42 11.96 -9.11
N THR A 152 -15.66 10.87 -8.99
CA THR A 152 -16.22 9.53 -8.73
C THR A 152 -16.95 9.48 -7.40
N GLN A 153 -18.11 8.82 -7.38
CA GLN A 153 -18.89 8.53 -6.18
C GLN A 153 -18.66 7.09 -5.68
N THR A 154 -17.95 6.28 -6.47
CA THR A 154 -17.56 4.95 -6.05
C THR A 154 -16.48 5.06 -4.95
N PRO A 155 -16.61 4.34 -3.83
CA PRO A 155 -15.61 4.35 -2.76
C PRO A 155 -14.20 4.00 -3.27
N VAL A 156 -13.20 4.78 -2.86
CA VAL A 156 -11.81 4.65 -3.30
C VAL A 156 -10.89 4.30 -2.14
N LEU A 157 -9.98 3.35 -2.35
CA LEU A 157 -8.82 3.09 -1.50
C LEU A 157 -7.54 3.34 -2.28
N GLY A 158 -6.75 4.34 -1.90
CA GLY A 158 -5.43 4.60 -2.48
C GLY A 158 -4.31 3.98 -1.65
N ILE A 159 -3.42 3.18 -2.25
CA ILE A 159 -2.32 2.49 -1.57
C ILE A 159 -0.98 3.07 -2.05
N CYS A 160 -0.13 3.55 -1.15
CA CYS A 160 1.22 4.07 -1.42
C CYS A 160 1.22 5.16 -2.51
N GLY A 161 1.59 4.83 -3.76
CA GLY A 161 1.47 5.74 -4.89
C GLY A 161 0.03 6.22 -5.14
N GLY A 162 -0.96 5.33 -4.99
CA GLY A 162 -2.37 5.70 -5.06
C GLY A 162 -2.80 6.70 -3.97
N HIS A 163 -2.25 6.63 -2.75
CA HIS A 163 -2.41 7.65 -1.72
C HIS A 163 -1.87 9.01 -2.19
N GLN A 164 -0.70 8.99 -2.80
CA GLN A 164 -0.04 10.19 -3.30
C GLN A 164 -0.80 10.79 -4.49
N LEU A 165 -1.28 9.95 -5.43
CA LEU A 165 -2.12 10.38 -6.56
C LEU A 165 -3.42 11.04 -6.10
N VAL A 166 -4.10 10.45 -5.11
CA VAL A 166 -5.28 11.07 -4.49
C VAL A 166 -4.92 12.41 -3.86
N GLY A 167 -3.85 12.47 -3.06
CA GLY A 167 -3.41 13.72 -2.44
C GLY A 167 -3.13 14.82 -3.47
N MET A 168 -2.42 14.48 -4.54
CA MET A 168 -2.14 15.36 -5.68
C MET A 168 -3.42 15.85 -6.35
N SER A 169 -4.39 14.96 -6.57
CA SER A 169 -5.68 15.30 -7.19
C SER A 169 -6.46 16.36 -6.40
N PHE A 170 -6.22 16.46 -5.09
CA PHE A 170 -6.80 17.47 -4.20
C PHE A 170 -5.80 18.56 -3.78
N GLY A 171 -4.73 18.75 -4.54
CA GLY A 171 -3.82 19.91 -4.44
C GLY A 171 -2.72 19.81 -3.39
N ALA A 172 -2.41 18.63 -2.85
CA ALA A 172 -1.17 18.41 -2.11
C ALA A 172 0.01 18.25 -3.08
N HIS A 173 1.24 18.52 -2.61
CA HIS A 173 2.47 18.29 -3.36
C HIS A 173 3.15 17.00 -2.87
N ILE A 174 3.87 16.38 -3.79
CA ILE A 174 4.69 15.20 -3.49
C ILE A 174 6.12 15.66 -3.24
N ILE A 175 6.62 15.35 -2.06
CA ILE A 175 7.98 15.67 -1.64
C ILE A 175 8.68 14.40 -1.11
N THR A 176 9.99 14.45 -0.96
CA THR A 176 10.76 13.40 -0.29
C THR A 176 10.50 13.41 1.22
N LEU A 177 10.87 12.34 1.92
CA LEU A 177 10.71 12.26 3.39
C LEU A 177 11.52 13.30 4.16
N ASP A 178 12.54 13.89 3.54
CA ASP A 178 13.35 14.98 4.07
C ASP A 178 13.00 16.35 3.46
N ASN A 179 11.81 16.46 2.85
CA ASN A 179 11.16 17.69 2.38
C ASN A 179 11.84 18.40 1.19
N PHE A 180 12.47 17.64 0.30
CA PHE A 180 12.95 18.14 -0.99
C PHE A 180 11.94 17.83 -2.10
N GLU A 181 12.01 18.58 -3.21
CA GLU A 181 11.31 18.20 -4.43
C GLU A 181 11.81 16.87 -4.97
N GLN A 182 10.95 16.10 -5.63
CA GLN A 182 11.27 14.77 -6.12
C GLN A 182 12.53 14.76 -7.00
N HIS A 183 12.64 15.72 -7.92
CA HIS A 183 13.75 15.84 -8.88
C HIS A 183 15.07 16.29 -8.24
N GLU A 184 15.03 16.96 -7.10
CA GLU A 184 16.23 17.45 -6.40
C GLU A 184 16.96 16.31 -5.68
N ARG A 185 16.26 15.25 -5.31
CA ARG A 185 16.81 14.17 -4.51
C ARG A 185 16.31 12.79 -4.92
N ARG A 186 16.58 12.41 -6.17
CA ARG A 186 16.20 11.05 -6.65
C ARG A 186 17.07 9.96 -6.03
N GLU A 187 18.36 10.26 -5.84
CA GLU A 187 19.31 9.33 -5.25
C GLU A 187 19.59 9.67 -3.78
N GLY A 188 19.78 8.64 -2.95
CA GLY A 188 20.17 8.79 -1.55
C GLY A 188 19.09 9.43 -0.65
N ARG A 189 17.85 9.56 -1.12
CA ARG A 189 16.74 10.03 -0.28
C ARG A 189 16.41 9.01 0.81
N PRO A 190 15.94 9.48 1.99
CA PRO A 190 15.45 8.59 3.03
C PRO A 190 14.30 7.72 2.53
N VAL A 191 14.21 6.50 3.03
CA VAL A 191 13.15 5.55 2.70
C VAL A 191 12.63 4.92 3.99
N GLU A 192 11.31 4.92 4.19
CA GLU A 192 10.69 4.01 5.15
C GLU A 192 10.56 2.63 4.50
N TYR A 193 11.10 1.62 5.15
CA TYR A 193 11.13 0.25 4.65
C TYR A 193 10.85 -0.76 5.74
N GLN A 194 10.26 -1.90 5.41
CA GLN A 194 9.88 -2.99 6.31
C GLN A 194 8.65 -2.67 7.19
N TYR A 195 8.31 -3.61 8.09
CA TYR A 195 7.26 -3.38 9.06
C TYR A 195 7.64 -2.26 10.05
N ARG A 196 6.74 -1.29 10.19
CA ARG A 196 6.89 -0.14 11.08
C ARG A 196 5.63 0.04 11.92
N PHE A 197 5.83 0.66 13.06
CA PHE A 197 4.72 1.13 13.88
C PHE A 197 4.33 2.54 13.49
N ILE A 198 3.03 2.75 13.29
CA ILE A 198 2.45 4.07 13.05
C ILE A 198 1.33 4.33 14.05
N ARG A 199 1.09 5.58 14.38
CA ARG A 199 0.08 5.98 15.38
C ARG A 199 -1.24 6.31 14.71
N ILE A 200 -2.33 5.75 15.22
CA ILE A 200 -3.70 6.12 14.88
C ILE A 200 -4.02 7.46 15.55
N THR A 201 -4.57 8.41 14.81
CA THR A 201 -4.97 9.74 15.31
C THR A 201 -6.47 9.82 15.61
N ASP A 202 -7.28 8.96 15.00
CA ASP A 202 -8.73 8.89 15.19
C ASP A 202 -9.19 7.42 15.32
N PRO A 203 -9.05 6.82 16.53
CA PRO A 203 -9.35 5.39 16.75
C PRO A 203 -10.83 5.03 16.59
N GLU A 204 -11.73 6.00 16.66
CA GLU A 204 -13.18 5.80 16.51
C GLU A 204 -13.62 5.65 15.05
N ASP A 205 -12.74 5.91 14.08
CA ASP A 205 -13.07 5.71 12.68
C ASP A 205 -13.37 4.24 12.40
N ALA A 206 -14.45 3.99 11.65
CA ALA A 206 -14.94 2.64 11.34
C ALA A 206 -13.89 1.75 10.65
N ILE A 207 -12.90 2.35 9.98
CA ILE A 207 -11.80 1.66 9.33
C ILE A 207 -10.92 0.87 10.30
N PHE A 208 -10.88 1.28 11.57
CA PHE A 208 -10.07 0.63 12.63
C PHE A 208 -10.85 -0.38 13.46
N LYS A 209 -12.11 -0.66 13.11
CA LYS A 209 -12.90 -1.66 13.84
C LYS A 209 -12.19 -3.01 13.85
N GLY A 210 -12.00 -3.58 15.06
CA GLY A 210 -11.31 -4.86 15.26
C GLY A 210 -9.77 -4.78 15.23
N VAL A 211 -9.18 -3.64 14.88
CA VAL A 211 -7.72 -3.44 15.00
C VAL A 211 -7.27 -3.48 16.45
N GLN A 212 -8.08 -2.89 17.34
CA GLN A 212 -7.80 -2.81 18.78
C GLN A 212 -8.08 -4.13 19.53
N ASP A 213 -8.80 -5.07 18.92
CA ASP A 213 -9.12 -6.39 19.50
C ASP A 213 -7.88 -7.30 19.49
N LYS A 214 -6.78 -6.77 20.01
CA LYS A 214 -5.54 -7.49 20.19
C LYS A 214 -5.66 -8.26 21.50
N GLU A 215 -5.62 -9.60 21.41
CA GLU A 215 -5.52 -10.40 22.63
C GLU A 215 -4.38 -9.89 23.49
N SER A 216 -4.68 -9.71 24.77
CA SER A 216 -3.68 -9.25 25.75
C SER A 216 -2.45 -10.16 25.68
N GLY A 217 -1.30 -9.60 25.39
CA GLY A 217 -0.03 -10.31 25.34
C GLY A 217 0.62 -10.38 23.95
N VAL A 218 -0.12 -10.32 22.84
CA VAL A 218 0.46 -10.44 21.48
C VAL A 218 1.25 -9.21 21.08
N TRP A 219 0.74 -8.02 21.39
CA TRP A 219 1.36 -6.75 21.03
C TRP A 219 2.05 -6.05 22.22
N GLN A 220 1.81 -6.50 23.44
CA GLN A 220 2.48 -5.96 24.64
C GLN A 220 4.01 -6.13 24.58
N ASP A 221 4.49 -7.10 23.84
CA ASP A 221 5.93 -7.30 23.64
C ASP A 221 6.57 -6.19 22.77
N TYR A 222 5.79 -5.50 21.94
CA TYR A 222 6.27 -4.46 21.04
C TYR A 222 5.95 -3.05 21.51
N THR A 223 4.81 -2.88 22.16
CA THR A 223 4.36 -1.58 22.66
C THR A 223 3.25 -1.74 23.68
N THR A 224 3.26 -0.88 24.69
CA THR A 224 2.17 -0.70 25.66
C THR A 224 1.15 0.35 25.18
N GLU A 225 1.45 1.06 24.08
CA GLU A 225 0.56 2.09 23.55
C GLU A 225 -0.64 1.44 22.84
N ALA A 226 -1.85 1.85 23.22
CA ALA A 226 -3.04 1.67 22.40
C ALA A 226 -2.91 2.54 21.12
N ASN A 227 -3.75 2.31 20.14
CA ASN A 227 -3.81 3.14 18.92
C ASN A 227 -2.54 3.10 18.04
N ILE A 228 -1.93 1.93 17.95
CA ILE A 228 -0.80 1.69 17.06
C ILE A 228 -1.16 0.64 16.01
N LEU A 229 -0.74 0.88 14.76
CA LEU A 229 -0.75 -0.09 13.67
C LEU A 229 0.67 -0.59 13.41
N ARG A 230 0.79 -1.87 13.07
CA ARG A 230 1.99 -2.44 12.50
C ARG A 230 1.77 -2.73 11.02
N VAL A 231 2.45 -2.00 10.15
CA VAL A 231 2.20 -1.98 8.70
C VAL A 231 3.51 -2.03 7.91
N TRP A 232 3.43 -2.56 6.67
CA TRP A 232 4.57 -2.62 5.77
C TRP A 232 4.78 -1.27 5.09
N GLN A 233 5.98 -0.73 5.19
CA GLN A 233 6.43 0.49 4.53
C GLN A 233 7.38 0.16 3.38
N ASN A 234 7.27 0.89 2.28
CA ASN A 234 8.21 0.86 1.17
C ASN A 234 8.07 2.13 0.32
N HIS A 235 8.45 3.29 0.87
CA HIS A 235 8.33 4.56 0.17
C HIS A 235 9.40 5.57 0.60
N GLY A 236 9.79 6.45 -0.34
CA GLY A 236 10.70 7.58 -0.11
C GLY A 236 10.04 8.94 -0.39
N LEU A 237 8.77 8.92 -0.79
CA LEU A 237 7.95 10.11 -1.07
C LEU A 237 6.78 10.21 -0.09
N GLN A 238 6.29 11.42 0.13
CA GLN A 238 5.14 11.72 0.98
C GLN A 238 4.34 12.91 0.43
N LEU A 239 3.14 13.10 0.96
CA LEU A 239 2.39 14.35 0.77
C LEU A 239 2.92 15.43 1.71
N ASP A 240 3.07 16.66 1.22
CA ASP A 240 3.50 17.84 2.00
C ASP A 240 2.48 18.23 3.07
N ARG A 241 1.20 17.96 2.82
CA ARG A 241 0.05 18.30 3.70
C ARG A 241 -1.13 17.36 3.51
N ILE A 242 -2.05 17.43 4.45
CA ILE A 242 -3.40 16.84 4.30
C ILE A 242 -4.21 17.78 3.39
N PRO A 243 -4.77 17.31 2.26
CA PRO A 243 -5.62 18.14 1.41
C PRO A 243 -6.90 18.61 2.13
N GLU A 244 -7.47 19.71 1.67
CA GLU A 244 -8.75 20.20 2.19
C GLU A 244 -9.85 19.14 2.00
N GLY A 245 -10.73 19.02 2.99
CA GLY A 245 -11.80 18.00 3.03
C GLY A 245 -11.36 16.61 3.48
N PHE A 246 -10.05 16.37 3.68
CA PHE A 246 -9.55 15.14 4.26
C PHE A 246 -9.27 15.26 5.76
N LYS A 247 -9.46 14.16 6.47
CA LYS A 247 -9.09 13.99 7.89
C LYS A 247 -7.93 13.03 8.01
N LEU A 248 -6.93 13.40 8.83
CA LEU A 248 -5.80 12.52 9.16
C LEU A 248 -6.27 11.37 10.06
N LEU A 249 -5.95 10.14 9.71
CA LEU A 249 -6.30 8.93 10.45
C LEU A 249 -5.09 8.24 11.08
N ALA A 250 -3.89 8.36 10.48
CA ALA A 250 -2.67 7.82 11.06
C ALA A 250 -1.45 8.65 10.67
N THR A 251 -0.43 8.63 11.54
CA THR A 251 0.80 9.43 11.41
C THR A 251 2.04 8.64 11.86
N ALA A 252 3.20 8.99 11.31
CA ALA A 252 4.51 8.52 11.77
C ALA A 252 5.49 9.69 11.92
N TYR A 253 6.68 9.41 12.44
CA TYR A 253 7.68 10.44 12.67
C TYR A 253 8.22 11.02 11.35
N LEU A 254 8.60 10.17 10.40
CA LEU A 254 9.16 10.59 9.12
C LEU A 254 8.06 11.02 8.14
N CYS A 255 7.01 10.24 8.00
CA CYS A 255 5.87 10.56 7.16
C CYS A 255 4.65 10.93 8.02
N ARG A 256 4.28 12.21 8.00
CA ARG A 256 3.18 12.72 8.84
C ARG A 256 1.80 12.31 8.32
N ASN A 257 1.66 12.11 7.03
CA ASN A 257 0.41 11.68 6.40
C ASN A 257 0.47 10.20 6.03
N GLN A 258 0.28 9.33 7.01
CA GLN A 258 0.29 7.89 6.80
C GLN A 258 -1.07 7.33 6.34
N MET A 259 -2.16 7.99 6.71
CA MET A 259 -3.50 7.60 6.33
C MET A 259 -4.45 8.77 6.47
N MET A 260 -5.33 8.95 5.49
CA MET A 260 -6.37 9.98 5.51
C MET A 260 -7.68 9.48 4.92
N VAL A 261 -8.78 10.19 5.23
CA VAL A 261 -10.11 9.90 4.71
C VAL A 261 -10.85 11.18 4.32
N LYS A 262 -11.58 11.12 3.20
CA LYS A 262 -12.60 12.10 2.80
C LYS A 262 -13.97 11.45 2.88
N ARG A 263 -14.91 12.11 3.58
CA ARG A 263 -16.33 11.72 3.70
C ARG A 263 -17.19 12.95 3.47
N SER A 264 -17.16 13.49 2.28
CA SER A 264 -17.97 14.65 1.91
C SER A 264 -18.35 14.58 0.44
N ASP A 265 -19.32 15.36 0.05
CA ASP A 265 -19.76 15.51 -1.34
C ASP A 265 -20.18 14.18 -2.00
N GLY A 266 -20.71 13.24 -1.21
CA GLY A 266 -21.07 11.89 -1.66
C GLY A 266 -19.88 10.94 -1.84
N GLN A 267 -18.66 11.39 -1.55
CA GLN A 267 -17.45 10.58 -1.72
C GLN A 267 -17.03 9.88 -0.42
N LEU A 268 -16.54 8.65 -0.57
CA LEU A 268 -15.80 7.92 0.46
C LEU A 268 -14.43 7.55 -0.09
N ILE A 269 -13.42 8.29 0.32
CA ILE A 269 -12.04 8.07 -0.15
C ILE A 269 -11.14 7.82 1.06
N TYR A 270 -10.63 6.61 1.19
CA TYR A 270 -9.58 6.27 2.12
C TYR A 270 -8.25 6.17 1.39
N THR A 271 -7.17 6.57 2.03
CA THR A 271 -5.84 6.39 1.46
C THR A 271 -4.82 6.02 2.53
N VAL A 272 -3.85 5.19 2.18
CA VAL A 272 -2.78 4.74 3.06
C VAL A 272 -1.42 4.86 2.36
N GLN A 273 -0.42 5.41 3.04
CA GLN A 273 0.95 5.51 2.51
C GLN A 273 1.66 4.16 2.57
N PHE A 274 1.28 3.29 3.49
CA PHE A 274 1.81 1.95 3.67
C PHE A 274 1.13 0.92 2.76
N HIS A 275 1.72 -0.27 2.66
CA HIS A 275 1.23 -1.38 1.86
C HIS A 275 0.39 -2.33 2.72
N LEU A 276 -0.92 -2.11 2.76
CA LEU A 276 -1.87 -2.98 3.47
C LEU A 276 -2.15 -4.30 2.73
N GLU A 277 -1.86 -4.36 1.44
CA GLU A 277 -1.99 -5.53 0.59
C GLU A 277 -0.83 -6.53 0.74
N LYS A 278 0.24 -6.14 1.43
CA LYS A 278 1.33 -7.06 1.74
C LYS A 278 0.89 -8.03 2.82
N SER A 279 0.91 -9.32 2.48
CA SER A 279 0.66 -10.39 3.44
C SER A 279 1.93 -11.18 3.72
N PHE A 280 1.98 -11.83 4.86
CA PHE A 280 3.07 -12.73 5.23
C PHE A 280 3.28 -13.83 4.19
N GLU A 281 2.22 -14.40 3.64
CA GLU A 281 2.31 -15.46 2.66
C GLU A 281 2.92 -15.01 1.34
N ASP A 282 2.64 -13.77 0.90
CA ASP A 282 3.22 -13.22 -0.32
C ASP A 282 4.71 -12.93 -0.14
N TRP A 283 5.09 -12.58 1.07
CA TRP A 283 6.48 -12.35 1.45
C TRP A 283 7.27 -13.65 1.53
N ASP A 284 6.74 -14.66 2.22
CA ASP A 284 7.40 -15.94 2.46
C ASP A 284 7.67 -16.70 1.16
N LYS A 285 6.81 -16.63 0.17
CA LYS A 285 7.03 -17.26 -1.14
C LYS A 285 8.31 -16.80 -1.86
N ARG A 286 8.86 -15.66 -1.48
CA ARG A 286 10.01 -15.05 -2.17
C ARG A 286 11.25 -14.91 -1.31
N ARG A 287 11.09 -14.88 -0.01
CA ARG A 287 12.18 -14.69 0.95
C ARG A 287 11.94 -15.54 2.19
N ALA A 288 12.81 -16.48 2.44
CA ALA A 288 12.84 -17.23 3.70
C ALA A 288 13.34 -16.32 4.82
N THR A 289 12.55 -15.34 5.26
CA THR A 289 12.91 -14.52 6.40
C THR A 289 12.40 -15.15 7.69
N ARG A 290 13.31 -15.52 8.59
CA ARG A 290 13.00 -16.13 9.89
C ARG A 290 12.40 -15.17 10.90
N TRP A 291 12.23 -13.90 10.54
CA TRP A 291 11.91 -12.80 11.45
C TRP A 291 10.47 -12.31 11.32
N GLU A 292 9.74 -12.74 10.30
CA GLU A 292 8.37 -12.31 10.09
C GLU A 292 7.38 -13.36 10.59
N HIS A 293 6.34 -12.87 11.23
CA HIS A 293 5.29 -13.69 11.81
C HIS A 293 3.99 -13.53 11.02
N PRO A 294 3.17 -14.59 10.88
CA PRO A 294 1.92 -14.55 10.11
C PRO A 294 0.98 -13.40 10.49
N ASN A 295 1.03 -12.97 11.75
CA ASN A 295 0.17 -11.88 12.24
C ASN A 295 0.74 -10.48 12.00
N GLU A 296 1.93 -10.32 11.42
CA GLU A 296 2.48 -8.99 11.14
C GLU A 296 1.66 -8.20 10.11
N SER A 297 1.03 -8.89 9.17
CA SER A 297 0.11 -8.29 8.19
C SER A 297 -1.34 -8.11 8.68
N ARG A 298 -1.63 -8.45 9.95
CA ARG A 298 -3.00 -8.46 10.49
C ARG A 298 -3.68 -7.09 10.39
N ASP A 299 -2.99 -6.04 10.82
CA ASP A 299 -3.59 -4.71 10.88
C ASP A 299 -3.94 -4.19 9.48
N GLY A 300 -3.04 -4.35 8.50
CA GLY A 300 -3.31 -4.00 7.11
C GLY A 300 -4.50 -4.78 6.54
N ARG A 301 -4.58 -6.07 6.81
CA ARG A 301 -5.70 -6.93 6.39
C ARG A 301 -7.04 -6.47 6.97
N ILE A 302 -7.08 -6.13 8.27
CA ILE A 302 -8.32 -5.66 8.91
C ILE A 302 -8.77 -4.33 8.29
N ILE A 303 -7.85 -3.40 8.06
CA ILE A 303 -8.13 -2.13 7.40
C ILE A 303 -8.69 -2.36 6.00
N PHE A 304 -8.11 -3.28 5.22
CA PHE A 304 -8.60 -3.58 3.88
C PHE A 304 -10.01 -4.18 3.92
N GLU A 305 -10.26 -5.13 4.81
CA GLU A 305 -11.60 -5.71 5.00
C GLU A 305 -12.63 -4.65 5.41
N ASN A 306 -12.28 -3.79 6.36
CA ASN A 306 -13.17 -2.71 6.80
C ASN A 306 -13.47 -1.72 5.68
N PHE A 307 -12.48 -1.38 4.82
CA PHE A 307 -12.73 -0.57 3.64
C PHE A 307 -13.79 -1.19 2.73
N LEU A 308 -13.66 -2.50 2.41
CA LEU A 308 -14.65 -3.18 1.57
C LEU A 308 -16.04 -3.19 2.21
N LEU A 309 -16.12 -3.38 3.54
CA LEU A 309 -17.39 -3.32 4.28
C LEU A 309 -18.01 -1.91 4.27
N GLU A 310 -17.21 -0.86 4.46
CA GLU A 310 -17.68 0.53 4.39
C GLU A 310 -18.12 0.90 2.97
N SER A 311 -17.44 0.39 1.94
CA SER A 311 -17.85 0.58 0.54
C SER A 311 -19.23 0.01 0.24
N LEU A 312 -19.50 -1.20 0.72
CA LEU A 312 -20.82 -1.83 0.55
C LEU A 312 -21.93 -1.09 1.29
N LYS A 313 -21.64 -0.48 2.45
CA LYS A 313 -22.61 0.35 3.18
C LYS A 313 -22.92 1.66 2.44
N ALA A 314 -21.91 2.31 1.90
CA ALA A 314 -22.08 3.57 1.17
C ALA A 314 -22.98 3.43 -0.07
N LYS A 315 -23.03 2.24 -0.68
CA LYS A 315 -23.90 1.96 -1.83
C LYS A 315 -25.39 1.82 -1.45
N VAL A 316 -25.68 1.47 -0.21
CA VAL A 316 -27.08 1.22 0.27
C VAL A 316 -27.68 2.50 0.86
N SER A 317 -26.85 3.48 1.18
CA SER A 317 -27.27 4.77 1.74
C SER A 317 -27.64 5.76 0.67
#